data_066d51f76be2d014fe71a3b8d1e4b5c7
#
_entry.id   066d51f76be2d014fe71a3b8d1e4b5c7
#
_cell.length_a   1.000
_cell.length_b   1.000
_cell.length_c   1.000
_cell.angle_alpha   90.00
_cell.angle_beta   90.00
_cell.angle_gamma   90.00
#
_symmetry.space_group_name_H-M   'P 1'
#
loop_
_entity.id
_entity.type
_entity.pdbx_description
1 polymer ?
#
loop_
_entity_poly.entity_id
_entity_poly.type
_entity_poly.pdbx_seq_one_letter_code
_entity_poly.pdbx_strand_id
1 'polypeptide(L)'
;MSVAVRRAVAADLHALAELFDAYRQFYKQPSDVMAAGAFLAERVANEESIVLIAVHDGATIGFVQLYPLFSSLRLGRTWLLNDLYVAPQARRLGAARGLLDAACAFARERGALGLELETGRDNVAAQALYRSAGWDPGENLHFHIDFAGEQSRAPA
;
A
#
# COMPACT_ATOMS: atom_id res chain seq x y z
N MET A 1 -14.66 -1.92 19.84
CA MET A 1 -14.98 -0.89 18.86
C MET A 1 -14.48 -1.28 17.49
N SER A 2 -15.16 -0.87 16.46
CA SER A 2 -14.85 -1.26 15.08
C SER A 2 -13.69 -0.44 14.50
N VAL A 3 -13.05 -0.99 13.49
CA VAL A 3 -12.06 -0.28 12.68
C VAL A 3 -12.79 0.52 11.60
N ALA A 4 -12.48 1.81 11.47
CA ALA A 4 -12.97 2.66 10.41
C ALA A 4 -11.88 2.84 9.35
N VAL A 5 -12.26 2.82 8.08
CA VAL A 5 -11.32 3.08 6.99
C VAL A 5 -11.75 4.35 6.26
N ARG A 6 -10.80 5.25 6.02
CA ARG A 6 -11.03 6.49 5.29
C ARG A 6 -9.79 6.95 4.54
N ARG A 7 -9.95 7.88 3.64
CA ARG A 7 -8.82 8.51 2.97
C ARG A 7 -8.00 9.35 3.95
N ALA A 8 -6.69 9.27 3.85
CA ALA A 8 -5.78 10.10 4.63
C ALA A 8 -5.86 11.56 4.20
N VAL A 9 -5.77 12.45 5.17
CA VAL A 9 -5.67 13.91 4.95
C VAL A 9 -4.33 14.41 5.50
N ALA A 10 -4.00 15.68 5.25
CA ALA A 10 -2.70 16.24 5.65
C ALA A 10 -2.38 16.05 7.13
N ALA A 11 -3.39 16.13 8.01
CA ALA A 11 -3.23 15.93 9.44
C ALA A 11 -2.79 14.51 9.83
N ASP A 12 -3.01 13.54 8.96
CA ASP A 12 -2.65 12.13 9.21
C ASP A 12 -1.19 11.82 8.87
N LEU A 13 -0.51 12.69 8.12
CA LEU A 13 0.81 12.39 7.54
C LEU A 13 1.87 12.08 8.60
N HIS A 14 1.82 12.70 9.78
CA HIS A 14 2.78 12.43 10.84
C HIS A 14 2.68 10.99 11.35
N ALA A 15 1.48 10.56 11.77
CA ALA A 15 1.25 9.19 12.23
C ALA A 15 1.48 8.18 11.10
N LEU A 16 1.11 8.53 9.89
CA LEU A 16 1.30 7.69 8.72
C LEU A 16 2.79 7.50 8.39
N ALA A 17 3.62 8.53 8.56
CA ALA A 17 5.06 8.43 8.36
C ALA A 17 5.70 7.39 9.29
N GLU A 18 5.27 7.32 10.54
CA GLU A 18 5.75 6.33 11.50
C GLU A 18 5.35 4.91 11.10
N LEU A 19 4.09 4.71 10.69
CA LEU A 19 3.62 3.42 10.18
C LEU A 19 4.35 3.01 8.91
N PHE A 20 4.56 3.94 8.00
CA PHE A 20 5.26 3.67 6.74
C PHE A 20 6.72 3.31 6.99
N ASP A 21 7.38 3.99 7.93
CA ASP A 21 8.73 3.63 8.34
C ASP A 21 8.79 2.22 8.94
N ALA A 22 7.83 1.86 9.80
CA ALA A 22 7.73 0.51 10.36
C ALA A 22 7.51 -0.55 9.27
N TYR A 23 6.69 -0.25 8.28
CA TYR A 23 6.47 -1.11 7.12
C TYR A 23 7.75 -1.32 6.31
N ARG A 24 8.53 -0.25 6.07
CA ARG A 24 9.82 -0.33 5.39
C ARG A 24 10.81 -1.20 6.16
N GLN A 25 10.85 -1.06 7.48
CA GLN A 25 11.70 -1.90 8.35
C GLN A 25 11.30 -3.38 8.29
N PHE A 26 10.01 -3.66 8.19
CA PHE A 26 9.51 -5.04 7.98
C PHE A 26 10.11 -5.64 6.69
N TYR A 27 10.32 -4.83 5.66
CA TYR A 27 10.99 -5.22 4.42
C TYR A 27 12.50 -4.94 4.44
N LYS A 28 13.10 -4.90 5.63
CA LYS A 28 14.56 -4.81 5.85
C LYS A 28 15.20 -3.51 5.37
N GLN A 29 14.43 -2.46 5.26
CA GLN A 29 14.97 -1.13 5.01
C GLN A 29 15.38 -0.47 6.33
N PRO A 30 16.43 0.37 6.33
CA PRO A 30 16.78 1.11 7.53
C PRO A 30 15.70 2.11 7.91
N SER A 31 15.54 2.35 9.21
CA SER A 31 14.60 3.35 9.70
C SER A 31 15.01 4.76 9.27
N ASP A 32 14.07 5.49 8.70
CA ASP A 32 14.23 6.90 8.35
C ASP A 32 12.85 7.55 8.25
N VAL A 33 12.30 7.92 9.38
CA VAL A 33 10.93 8.48 9.46
C VAL A 33 10.81 9.77 8.67
N MET A 34 11.85 10.60 8.65
CA MET A 34 11.82 11.86 7.90
C MET A 34 11.75 11.62 6.39
N ALA A 35 12.57 10.71 5.87
CA ALA A 35 12.54 10.36 4.45
C ALA A 35 11.20 9.69 4.08
N ALA A 36 10.70 8.81 4.94
CA ALA A 36 9.40 8.17 4.74
C ALA A 36 8.26 9.20 4.68
N GLY A 37 8.24 10.14 5.60
CA GLY A 37 7.26 11.22 5.63
C GLY A 37 7.34 12.14 4.43
N ALA A 38 8.56 12.52 4.01
CA ALA A 38 8.78 13.35 2.84
C ALA A 38 8.30 12.66 1.56
N PHE A 39 8.59 11.37 1.41
CA PHE A 39 8.12 10.58 0.26
C PHE A 39 6.59 10.58 0.16
N LEU A 40 5.90 10.29 1.26
CA LEU A 40 4.44 10.27 1.28
C LEU A 40 3.83 11.65 1.01
N ALA A 41 4.37 12.69 1.64
CA ALA A 41 3.89 14.06 1.47
C ALA A 41 3.99 14.50 0.00
N GLU A 42 5.11 14.19 -0.66
CA GLU A 42 5.31 14.50 -2.08
C GLU A 42 4.32 13.75 -2.97
N ARG A 43 4.13 12.43 -2.72
CA ARG A 43 3.16 11.64 -3.50
C ARG A 43 1.74 12.19 -3.37
N VAL A 44 1.33 12.53 -2.15
CA VAL A 44 -0.01 13.07 -1.90
C VAL A 44 -0.17 14.47 -2.52
N ALA A 45 0.81 15.34 -2.35
CA ALA A 45 0.77 16.69 -2.89
C ALA A 45 0.69 16.73 -4.42
N ASN A 46 1.38 15.81 -5.08
CA ASN A 46 1.40 15.70 -6.54
C ASN A 46 0.26 14.84 -7.11
N GLU A 47 -0.66 14.38 -6.26
CA GLU A 47 -1.74 13.47 -6.67
C GLU A 47 -1.23 12.19 -7.37
N GLU A 48 -0.05 11.71 -6.95
CA GLU A 48 0.58 10.53 -7.51
C GLU A 48 0.16 9.24 -6.82
N SER A 49 -0.47 9.35 -5.65
CA SER A 49 -0.99 8.20 -4.92
C SER A 49 -2.24 8.54 -4.14
N ILE A 50 -2.99 7.51 -3.80
CA ILE A 50 -4.11 7.55 -2.84
C ILE A 50 -3.71 6.71 -1.64
N VAL A 51 -3.85 7.26 -0.44
CA VAL A 51 -3.62 6.54 0.80
C VAL A 51 -4.94 6.44 1.57
N LEU A 52 -5.32 5.20 1.91
CA LEU A 52 -6.42 4.94 2.82
C LEU A 52 -5.83 4.46 4.15
N ILE A 53 -6.42 4.91 5.25
CA ILE A 53 -5.96 4.55 6.59
C ILE A 53 -7.06 3.83 7.36
N ALA A 54 -6.63 2.89 8.19
CA ALA A 54 -7.49 2.23 9.17
C ALA A 54 -7.30 2.91 10.52
N VAL A 55 -8.39 3.32 11.13
CA VAL A 55 -8.40 4.02 12.41
C VAL A 55 -9.20 3.19 13.43
N HIS A 56 -8.64 3.03 14.61
CA HIS A 56 -9.25 2.33 15.73
C HIS A 56 -8.97 3.10 17.02
N ASP A 57 -10.01 3.44 17.76
CA ASP A 57 -9.91 4.24 19.00
C ASP A 57 -9.09 5.53 18.81
N GLY A 58 -9.29 6.21 17.70
CA GLY A 58 -8.59 7.46 17.38
C GLY A 58 -7.15 7.31 16.89
N ALA A 59 -6.61 6.09 16.86
CA ALA A 59 -5.25 5.83 16.42
C ALA A 59 -5.24 5.27 14.99
N THR A 60 -4.29 5.72 14.18
CA THR A 60 -4.03 5.15 12.86
C THR A 60 -3.27 3.84 13.04
N ILE A 61 -3.88 2.72 12.68
CA ILE A 61 -3.34 1.38 12.93
C ILE A 61 -2.88 0.66 11.68
N GLY A 62 -3.19 1.17 10.52
CA GLY A 62 -2.79 0.57 9.25
C GLY A 62 -3.06 1.49 8.08
N PHE A 63 -2.51 1.14 6.93
CA PHE A 63 -2.71 1.90 5.71
C PHE A 63 -2.61 1.01 4.46
N VAL A 64 -3.16 1.51 3.37
CA VAL A 64 -2.93 1.00 2.02
C VAL A 64 -2.58 2.18 1.13
N GLN A 65 -1.60 2.00 0.25
CA GLN A 65 -1.25 3.00 -0.75
C GLN A 65 -1.51 2.47 -2.14
N LEU A 66 -2.24 3.24 -2.94
CA LEU A 66 -2.62 2.91 -4.31
C LEU A 66 -1.94 3.87 -5.28
N TYR A 67 -1.32 3.31 -6.32
CA TYR A 67 -0.78 4.10 -7.44
C TYR A 67 -1.67 3.95 -8.67
N PRO A 68 -1.96 5.06 -9.37
CA PRO A 68 -2.74 4.99 -10.60
C PRO A 68 -1.93 4.38 -11.74
N LEU A 69 -2.56 3.47 -12.48
CA LEU A 69 -1.99 2.86 -13.68
C LEU A 69 -3.01 2.92 -14.83
N PHE A 70 -2.55 2.63 -16.02
CA PHE A 70 -3.38 2.48 -17.19
C PHE A 70 -3.16 1.13 -17.85
N SER A 71 -4.23 0.49 -18.29
CA SER A 71 -4.15 -0.66 -19.15
C SER A 71 -4.36 -0.22 -20.60
N SER A 72 -3.30 -0.28 -21.40
CA SER A 72 -3.40 0.08 -22.82
C SER A 72 -4.28 -0.88 -23.59
N LEU A 73 -4.16 -2.18 -23.34
CA LEU A 73 -4.96 -3.19 -24.02
C LEU A 73 -6.46 -3.04 -23.71
N ARG A 74 -6.80 -2.69 -22.49
CA ARG A 74 -8.19 -2.55 -22.04
C ARG A 74 -8.71 -1.12 -22.13
N LEU A 75 -7.87 -0.16 -22.54
CA LEU A 75 -8.21 1.26 -22.72
C LEU A 75 -8.82 1.90 -21.47
N GLY A 76 -8.22 1.63 -20.30
CA GLY A 76 -8.79 2.17 -19.07
C GLY A 76 -7.83 2.23 -17.90
N ARG A 77 -8.33 2.82 -16.82
CA ARG A 77 -7.62 2.98 -15.56
C ARG A 77 -7.59 1.68 -14.78
N THR A 78 -6.44 1.38 -14.20
CA THR A 78 -6.27 0.39 -13.13
C THR A 78 -5.58 1.04 -11.94
N TRP A 79 -5.52 0.34 -10.82
CA TRP A 79 -4.77 0.80 -9.64
C TRP A 79 -3.84 -0.31 -9.17
N LEU A 80 -2.62 0.08 -8.80
CA LEU A 80 -1.67 -0.81 -8.14
C LEU A 80 -1.80 -0.60 -6.62
N LEU A 81 -2.20 -1.65 -5.91
CA LEU A 81 -2.10 -1.68 -4.45
C LEU A 81 -0.65 -2.00 -4.13
N ASN A 82 0.14 -0.95 -3.89
CA ASN A 82 1.59 -1.08 -3.73
C ASN A 82 1.99 -1.44 -2.31
N ASP A 83 1.30 -0.91 -1.31
CA ASP A 83 1.62 -1.08 0.09
C ASP A 83 0.37 -1.40 0.89
N LEU A 84 0.46 -2.37 1.78
CA LEU A 84 -0.58 -2.71 2.76
C LEU A 84 0.12 -3.11 4.05
N TYR A 85 -0.18 -2.40 5.14
CA TYR A 85 0.44 -2.66 6.43
C TYR A 85 -0.52 -2.39 7.57
N VAL A 86 -0.52 -3.27 8.56
CA VAL A 86 -1.22 -3.10 9.84
C VAL A 86 -0.21 -3.27 10.95
N ALA A 87 -0.19 -2.33 11.89
CA ALA A 87 0.70 -2.38 13.03
C ALA A 87 0.55 -3.72 13.78
N PRO A 88 1.66 -4.36 14.20
CA PRO A 88 1.60 -5.69 14.82
C PRO A 88 0.66 -5.79 16.00
N GLN A 89 0.62 -4.77 16.86
CA GLN A 89 -0.23 -4.72 18.03
C GLN A 89 -1.73 -4.56 17.72
N ALA A 90 -2.05 -4.17 16.46
CA ALA A 90 -3.42 -3.95 16.03
C ALA A 90 -3.92 -5.03 15.04
N ARG A 91 -3.20 -6.13 14.91
CA ARG A 91 -3.62 -7.24 14.06
C ARG A 91 -4.81 -7.97 14.65
N ARG A 92 -5.53 -8.74 13.83
CA ARG A 92 -6.74 -9.49 14.19
C ARG A 92 -7.98 -8.63 14.50
N LEU A 93 -7.94 -7.33 14.19
CA LEU A 93 -9.09 -6.44 14.28
C LEU A 93 -9.84 -6.32 12.93
N GLY A 94 -9.41 -7.06 11.92
CA GLY A 94 -10.00 -6.98 10.58
C GLY A 94 -9.55 -5.78 9.75
N ALA A 95 -8.54 -5.04 10.19
CA ALA A 95 -8.08 -3.83 9.52
C ALA A 95 -7.57 -4.09 8.09
N ALA A 96 -6.78 -5.15 7.89
CA ALA A 96 -6.25 -5.48 6.58
C ALA A 96 -7.37 -5.79 5.58
N ARG A 97 -8.36 -6.57 5.97
CA ARG A 97 -9.52 -6.86 5.13
C ARG A 97 -10.33 -5.60 4.85
N GLY A 98 -10.54 -4.76 5.85
CA GLY A 98 -11.23 -3.48 5.69
C GLY A 98 -10.52 -2.55 4.71
N LEU A 99 -9.19 -2.49 4.76
CA LEU A 99 -8.38 -1.72 3.83
C LEU A 99 -8.48 -2.26 2.39
N LEU A 100 -8.44 -3.58 2.22
CA LEU A 100 -8.64 -4.21 0.90
C LEU A 100 -10.02 -3.89 0.32
N ASP A 101 -11.06 -4.05 1.13
CA ASP A 101 -12.43 -3.78 0.70
C ASP A 101 -12.62 -2.30 0.34
N ALA A 102 -12.05 -1.40 1.12
CA ALA A 102 -12.09 0.04 0.84
C ALA A 102 -11.32 0.40 -0.44
N ALA A 103 -10.19 -0.24 -0.70
CA ALA A 103 -9.43 -0.04 -1.93
C ALA A 103 -10.24 -0.48 -3.16
N CYS A 104 -10.92 -1.61 -3.07
CA CYS A 104 -11.82 -2.08 -4.13
C CYS A 104 -12.98 -1.11 -4.37
N ALA A 105 -13.63 -0.64 -3.31
CA ALA A 105 -14.70 0.33 -3.40
C ALA A 105 -14.23 1.64 -4.06
N PHE A 106 -13.08 2.15 -3.62
CA PHE A 106 -12.47 3.34 -4.19
C PHE A 106 -12.24 3.20 -5.71
N ALA A 107 -11.66 2.09 -6.13
CA ALA A 107 -11.37 1.85 -7.54
C ALA A 107 -12.65 1.73 -8.39
N ARG A 108 -13.65 0.99 -7.87
CA ARG A 108 -14.95 0.82 -8.55
C ARG A 108 -15.68 2.15 -8.73
N GLU A 109 -15.73 2.98 -7.71
CA GLU A 109 -16.38 4.29 -7.75
C GLU A 109 -15.78 5.21 -8.83
N ARG A 110 -14.51 5.00 -9.15
CA ARG A 110 -13.80 5.76 -10.20
C ARG A 110 -13.83 5.10 -11.57
N GLY A 111 -14.60 4.03 -11.73
CA GLY A 111 -14.71 3.33 -13.01
C GLY A 111 -13.46 2.58 -13.42
N ALA A 112 -12.58 2.23 -12.47
CA ALA A 112 -11.39 1.46 -12.78
C ALA A 112 -11.74 0.05 -13.26
N LEU A 113 -10.89 -0.48 -14.13
CA LEU A 113 -11.05 -1.84 -14.67
C LEU A 113 -10.66 -2.92 -13.65
N GLY A 114 -9.82 -2.58 -12.68
CA GLY A 114 -9.37 -3.50 -11.64
C GLY A 114 -8.23 -2.94 -10.82
N LEU A 115 -7.76 -3.80 -9.92
CA LEU A 115 -6.56 -3.58 -9.11
C LEU A 115 -5.60 -4.75 -9.31
N GLU A 116 -4.31 -4.47 -9.10
CA GLU A 116 -3.29 -5.50 -9.04
C GLU A 116 -2.39 -5.27 -7.84
N LEU A 117 -1.71 -6.32 -7.37
CA LEU A 117 -0.73 -6.25 -6.31
C LEU A 117 0.32 -7.34 -6.50
N GLU A 118 1.46 -7.17 -5.81
CA GLU A 118 2.49 -8.19 -5.69
C GLU A 118 2.67 -8.52 -4.21
N THR A 119 3.03 -9.77 -3.93
CA THR A 119 3.45 -10.21 -2.61
C THR A 119 4.52 -11.28 -2.73
N GLY A 120 5.33 -11.43 -1.70
CA GLY A 120 6.38 -12.45 -1.69
C GLY A 120 5.81 -13.87 -1.75
N ARG A 121 6.52 -14.75 -2.44
CA ARG A 121 6.12 -16.17 -2.57
C ARG A 121 6.08 -16.89 -1.24
N ASP A 122 6.86 -16.45 -0.28
CA ASP A 122 6.95 -16.97 1.09
C ASP A 122 5.96 -16.32 2.05
N ASN A 123 5.29 -15.23 1.65
CA ASN A 123 4.29 -14.55 2.47
C ASN A 123 2.94 -15.25 2.39
N VAL A 124 2.85 -16.42 3.00
CA VAL A 124 1.67 -17.29 2.94
C VAL A 124 0.45 -16.64 3.57
N ALA A 125 0.64 -15.92 4.67
CA ALA A 125 -0.46 -15.24 5.37
C ALA A 125 -1.11 -14.16 4.48
N ALA A 126 -0.30 -13.33 3.81
CA ALA A 126 -0.81 -12.32 2.88
C ALA A 126 -1.55 -12.96 1.70
N GLN A 127 -0.98 -14.01 1.12
CA GLN A 127 -1.63 -14.74 0.02
C GLN A 127 -2.99 -15.31 0.42
N ALA A 128 -3.10 -15.87 1.61
CA ALA A 128 -4.36 -16.39 2.12
C ALA A 128 -5.40 -15.28 2.29
N LEU A 129 -4.99 -14.13 2.78
CA LEU A 129 -5.86 -12.95 2.91
C LEU A 129 -6.37 -12.49 1.54
N TYR A 130 -5.49 -12.36 0.56
CA TYR A 130 -5.87 -11.91 -0.79
C TYR A 130 -6.84 -12.90 -1.45
N ARG A 131 -6.55 -14.20 -1.40
CA ARG A 131 -7.46 -15.22 -1.95
C ARG A 131 -8.83 -15.18 -1.26
N SER A 132 -8.87 -15.04 0.06
CA SER A 132 -10.13 -14.94 0.80
C SER A 132 -10.94 -13.71 0.43
N ALA A 133 -10.29 -12.67 -0.06
CA ALA A 133 -10.92 -11.43 -0.51
C ALA A 133 -11.27 -11.44 -2.01
N GLY A 134 -11.08 -12.56 -2.70
CA GLY A 134 -11.44 -12.73 -4.11
C GLY A 134 -10.36 -12.34 -5.11
N TRP A 135 -9.12 -12.16 -4.65
CA TRP A 135 -7.99 -11.88 -5.54
C TRP A 135 -7.42 -13.19 -6.09
N ASP A 136 -7.09 -13.18 -7.37
CA ASP A 136 -6.47 -14.31 -8.06
C ASP A 136 -4.99 -14.08 -8.29
N PRO A 137 -4.12 -15.08 -8.01
CA PRO A 137 -2.73 -15.01 -8.47
C PRO A 137 -2.72 -15.12 -10.00
N GLY A 138 -2.14 -14.16 -10.67
CA GLY A 138 -2.06 -14.17 -12.12
C GLY A 138 -1.13 -15.26 -12.67
N GLU A 139 -1.23 -15.51 -13.95
CA GLU A 139 -0.36 -16.46 -14.68
C GLU A 139 0.84 -15.76 -15.32
N ASN A 140 0.84 -14.43 -15.38
CA ASN A 140 1.91 -13.66 -16.01
C ASN A 140 3.16 -13.62 -15.14
N LEU A 141 4.31 -13.73 -15.78
CA LEU A 141 5.60 -13.52 -15.11
C LEU A 141 5.90 -12.04 -15.02
N HIS A 142 6.40 -11.62 -13.86
CA HIS A 142 6.95 -10.28 -13.64
C HIS A 142 8.46 -10.31 -13.82
N PHE A 143 8.96 -9.39 -14.63
CA PHE A 143 10.40 -9.16 -14.81
C PHE A 143 10.73 -7.78 -14.28
N HIS A 144 11.84 -7.65 -13.57
CA HIS A 144 12.34 -6.37 -13.11
C HIS A 144 13.85 -6.28 -13.27
N ILE A 145 14.36 -5.06 -13.37
CA ILE A 145 15.78 -4.76 -13.31
C ILE A 145 15.98 -3.67 -12.27
N ASP A 146 16.96 -3.85 -11.41
CA ASP A 146 17.21 -2.95 -10.28
C ASP A 146 18.45 -2.10 -10.58
N PHE A 147 18.28 -0.77 -10.58
CA PHE A 147 19.36 0.19 -10.76
C PHE A 147 19.92 0.74 -9.44
N ALA A 148 19.24 0.51 -8.32
CA ALA A 148 19.69 1.00 -7.02
C ALA A 148 21.06 0.42 -6.64
N GLY A 149 21.32 -0.86 -6.96
CA GLY A 149 22.61 -1.49 -6.76
C GLY A 149 23.75 -0.86 -7.56
N GLU A 150 23.45 -0.33 -8.73
CA GLU A 150 24.42 0.39 -9.58
C GLU A 150 24.74 1.77 -9.02
N GLN A 151 23.71 2.47 -8.52
CA GLN A 151 23.87 3.77 -7.87
C GLN A 151 24.75 3.67 -6.61
N SER A 152 24.61 2.60 -5.84
CA SER A 152 25.42 2.36 -4.65
C SER A 152 26.87 2.02 -4.98
N ARG A 153 27.18 1.62 -6.21
CA ARG A 153 28.52 1.31 -6.71
C ARG A 153 29.18 2.50 -7.42
N ALA A 154 28.44 3.58 -7.65
CA ALA A 154 28.99 4.77 -8.25
C ALA A 154 30.09 5.33 -7.33
N PRO A 155 31.26 5.75 -7.87
CA PRO A 155 32.29 6.37 -7.07
C PRO A 155 31.73 7.65 -6.45
N ALA A 156 32.02 7.79 -5.18
CA ALA A 156 31.62 8.96 -4.42
C ALA A 156 32.28 10.24 -4.99
#